data_1fca1fc9e51109f9d1a30a8747afc54c
#
_entry.id   1fca1fc9e51109f9d1a30a8747afc54c
#
_cell.length_a   1.000
_cell.length_b   1.000
_cell.length_c   1.000
_cell.angle_alpha   90.00
_cell.angle_beta   90.00
_cell.angle_gamma   90.00
#
_symmetry.space_group_name_H-M   'P 1'
#
loop_
_entity.id
_entity.type
_entity.pdbx_description
1 polymer ?
#
loop_
_entity_poly.entity_id
_entity_poly.type
_entity_poly.pdbx_seq_one_letter_code
_entity_poly.pdbx_strand_id
1 'polypeptide(L)'
;PSAQGMRLWSFPYLRDRKNNEIKRLWALFYAGIKGTITNEQFEDALKIRSTGKTKLTEGLFEVNPEKYFPINGPTKPFLEQKFGINSKFKTFTEYLNILEKIKAKTEVPFYQLSHEAWLWNNQPTKEKSTTKNNKTMETPLNQLFYGPPGTGKTYGIITEAIKIVDNDFFK
;
A
#
# COMPACT_ATOMS: atom_id res chain seq x y z
N PRO A 1 5.76 5.18 -3.40
CA PRO A 1 4.31 5.22 -3.56
C PRO A 1 3.92 6.49 -4.30
N SER A 2 3.23 6.37 -5.43
CA SER A 2 2.76 7.57 -6.12
C SER A 2 1.64 8.20 -5.27
N ALA A 3 1.73 9.50 -5.02
CA ALA A 3 0.68 10.25 -4.33
C ALA A 3 -0.71 10.10 -5.00
N GLN A 4 -0.75 9.71 -6.26
CA GLN A 4 -1.98 9.42 -7.00
C GLN A 4 -2.68 8.12 -6.55
N GLY A 5 -1.97 7.16 -5.97
CA GLY A 5 -2.54 5.93 -5.42
C GLY A 5 -3.04 6.08 -3.98
N MET A 6 -2.59 7.10 -3.28
CA MET A 6 -2.95 7.35 -1.88
C MET A 6 -4.29 8.09 -1.78
N ARG A 7 -5.36 7.45 -2.19
CA ARG A 7 -6.71 7.89 -1.82
C ARG A 7 -7.02 7.46 -0.39
N LEU A 8 -6.19 7.88 0.56
CA LEU A 8 -6.46 7.77 1.99
C LEU A 8 -7.57 8.73 2.40
N TRP A 9 -8.74 8.53 1.80
CA TRP A 9 -9.97 9.17 2.25
C TRP A 9 -10.45 8.49 3.53
N SER A 10 -9.61 8.49 4.55
CA SER A 10 -9.98 7.97 5.87
C SER A 10 -11.08 8.83 6.50
N PHE A 11 -11.13 10.10 6.12
CA PHE A 11 -12.11 11.02 6.65
C PHE A 11 -13.31 11.19 5.70
N PRO A 12 -14.55 11.09 6.19
CA PRO A 12 -15.73 11.30 5.38
C PRO A 12 -15.83 12.75 4.90
N TYR A 13 -16.48 12.98 3.75
CA TYR A 13 -16.77 14.32 3.26
C TYR A 13 -17.59 15.10 4.27
N LEU A 14 -17.47 16.45 4.26
CA LEU A 14 -18.17 17.33 5.19
C LEU A 14 -19.69 17.05 5.23
N ARG A 15 -20.32 16.83 4.06
CA ARG A 15 -21.74 16.50 3.93
C ARG A 15 -22.16 15.19 4.61
N ASP A 16 -21.22 14.28 4.84
CA ASP A 16 -21.46 12.96 5.42
C ASP A 16 -21.12 12.91 6.92
N ARG A 17 -20.67 14.04 7.51
CA ARG A 17 -20.27 14.16 8.92
C ARG A 17 -21.49 14.51 9.77
N LYS A 18 -22.03 13.54 10.50
CA LYS A 18 -23.22 13.72 11.35
C LYS A 18 -22.99 13.39 12.83
N ASN A 19 -21.96 12.54 13.11
CA ASN A 19 -21.76 11.93 14.44
C ASN A 19 -20.30 12.03 14.90
N ASN A 20 -19.68 13.20 14.78
CA ASN A 20 -18.30 13.45 15.21
C ASN A 20 -17.26 12.48 14.60
N GLU A 21 -17.47 12.05 13.36
CA GLU A 21 -16.64 11.03 12.68
C GLU A 21 -15.16 11.38 12.72
N ILE A 22 -14.82 12.65 12.52
CA ILE A 22 -13.41 13.12 12.56
C ILE A 22 -12.82 12.91 13.96
N LYS A 23 -13.54 13.30 15.01
CA LYS A 23 -13.07 13.14 16.38
C LYS A 23 -12.89 11.67 16.76
N ARG A 24 -13.80 10.81 16.31
CA ARG A 24 -13.75 9.35 16.53
C ARG A 24 -12.56 8.72 15.84
N LEU A 25 -12.30 9.08 14.57
CA LEU A 25 -11.13 8.60 13.83
C LEU A 25 -9.82 9.11 14.43
N TRP A 26 -9.74 10.36 14.85
CA TRP A 26 -8.57 10.87 15.56
C TRP A 26 -8.32 10.14 16.88
N ALA A 27 -9.37 9.84 17.65
CA ALA A 27 -9.23 9.06 18.87
C ALA A 27 -8.69 7.66 18.60
N LEU A 28 -9.16 6.98 17.53
CA LEU A 28 -8.64 5.69 17.10
C LEU A 28 -7.17 5.76 16.71
N PHE A 29 -6.78 6.70 15.85
CA PHE A 29 -5.40 6.82 15.39
C PHE A 29 -4.46 7.24 16.52
N TYR A 30 -4.90 8.08 17.43
CA TYR A 30 -4.12 8.42 18.62
C TYR A 30 -3.94 7.22 19.56
N ALA A 31 -4.97 6.41 19.76
CA ALA A 31 -4.85 5.12 20.45
C ALA A 31 -3.92 4.15 19.69
N GLY A 32 -3.91 4.22 18.34
CA GLY A 32 -2.98 3.47 17.49
C GLY A 32 -1.52 3.80 17.75
N ILE A 33 -1.18 5.09 17.84
CA ILE A 33 0.17 5.55 18.20
C ILE A 33 0.58 4.97 19.56
N LYS A 34 -0.31 5.05 20.54
CA LYS A 34 -0.07 4.52 21.91
C LYS A 34 -0.15 3.00 22.00
N GLY A 35 -0.77 2.34 21.01
CA GLY A 35 -1.01 0.90 21.03
C GLY A 35 -2.09 0.44 22.00
N THR A 36 -3.06 1.29 22.29
CA THR A 36 -4.15 1.08 23.25
C THR A 36 -5.53 1.01 22.58
N ILE A 37 -5.59 0.63 21.29
CA ILE A 37 -6.86 0.48 20.56
C ILE A 37 -7.68 -0.65 21.21
N THR A 38 -8.98 -0.37 21.44
CA THR A 38 -9.95 -1.39 21.86
C THR A 38 -10.78 -1.89 20.67
N ASN A 39 -11.43 -3.06 20.83
CA ASN A 39 -12.36 -3.58 19.81
C ASN A 39 -13.50 -2.59 19.54
N GLU A 40 -14.05 -1.98 20.59
CA GLU A 40 -15.16 -1.02 20.49
C GLU A 40 -14.77 0.20 19.65
N GLN A 41 -13.56 0.75 19.86
CA GLN A 41 -13.05 1.89 19.07
C GLN A 41 -12.89 1.52 17.60
N PHE A 42 -12.37 0.33 17.32
CA PHE A 42 -12.18 -0.13 15.94
C PHE A 42 -13.51 -0.41 15.24
N GLU A 43 -14.44 -1.11 15.92
CA GLU A 43 -15.79 -1.39 15.40
C GLU A 43 -16.61 -0.12 15.21
N ASP A 44 -16.47 0.84 16.12
CA ASP A 44 -17.11 2.14 16.00
C ASP A 44 -16.61 2.90 14.75
N ALA A 45 -15.30 2.89 14.50
CA ALA A 45 -14.71 3.48 13.30
C ALA A 45 -15.18 2.77 12.01
N LEU A 46 -15.41 1.45 12.03
CA LEU A 46 -15.95 0.71 10.89
C LEU A 46 -17.39 1.13 10.51
N LYS A 47 -18.16 1.68 11.44
CA LYS A 47 -19.52 2.21 11.18
C LYS A 47 -19.48 3.56 10.47
N ILE A 48 -18.35 4.21 10.40
CA ILE A 48 -18.19 5.50 9.71
C ILE A 48 -18.25 5.25 8.19
N ARG A 49 -19.13 5.99 7.52
CA ARG A 49 -19.28 5.90 6.06
C ARG A 49 -17.95 6.14 5.36
N SER A 50 -17.68 5.37 4.32
CA SER A 50 -16.43 5.41 3.55
C SER A 50 -15.18 4.92 4.29
N THR A 51 -15.31 4.49 5.54
CA THR A 51 -14.24 3.88 6.31
C THR A 51 -14.44 2.36 6.31
N GLY A 52 -13.54 1.64 5.67
CA GLY A 52 -13.55 0.19 5.64
C GLY A 52 -12.28 -0.37 6.27
N LYS A 53 -12.22 -1.69 6.45
CA LYS A 53 -11.07 -2.39 7.05
C LYS A 53 -9.75 -2.04 6.38
N THR A 54 -9.73 -1.98 5.04
CA THR A 54 -8.55 -1.60 4.27
C THR A 54 -8.04 -0.23 4.68
N LYS A 55 -8.89 0.80 4.65
CA LYS A 55 -8.51 2.17 5.01
C LYS A 55 -8.10 2.31 6.48
N LEU A 56 -8.77 1.59 7.38
CA LEU A 56 -8.40 1.61 8.80
C LEU A 56 -7.03 0.98 9.02
N THR A 57 -6.75 -0.18 8.42
CA THR A 57 -5.44 -0.82 8.58
C THR A 57 -4.32 -0.05 7.89
N GLU A 58 -4.59 0.60 6.75
CA GLU A 58 -3.68 1.54 6.11
C GLU A 58 -3.41 2.75 7.01
N GLY A 59 -4.44 3.40 7.55
CA GLY A 59 -4.27 4.53 8.46
C GLY A 59 -3.53 4.16 9.74
N LEU A 60 -3.77 2.98 10.32
CA LEU A 60 -3.00 2.48 11.46
C LEU A 60 -1.54 2.23 11.11
N PHE A 61 -1.26 1.68 9.93
CA PHE A 61 0.10 1.52 9.42
C PHE A 61 0.81 2.87 9.24
N GLU A 62 0.15 3.89 8.69
CA GLU A 62 0.75 5.22 8.52
C GLU A 62 1.10 5.90 9.85
N VAL A 63 0.33 5.67 10.92
CA VAL A 63 0.62 6.27 12.24
C VAL A 63 1.63 5.45 13.06
N ASN A 64 1.73 4.14 12.82
CA ASN A 64 2.69 3.27 13.51
C ASN A 64 3.07 2.05 12.64
N PRO A 65 3.98 2.23 11.67
CA PRO A 65 4.34 1.19 10.69
C PRO A 65 5.15 0.03 11.28
N GLU A 66 5.64 0.15 12.49
CA GLU A 66 6.33 -0.94 13.20
C GLU A 66 5.33 -1.89 13.87
N LYS A 67 4.17 -1.37 14.26
CA LYS A 67 3.18 -2.10 15.03
C LYS A 67 2.07 -2.68 14.19
N TYR A 68 1.64 -1.97 13.14
CA TYR A 68 0.50 -2.35 12.31
C TYR A 68 0.92 -2.67 10.88
N PHE A 69 0.20 -3.58 10.24
CA PHE A 69 0.42 -4.00 8.86
C PHE A 69 -0.83 -3.70 8.02
N PRO A 70 -0.72 -3.10 6.83
CA PRO A 70 -1.89 -2.77 6.01
C PRO A 70 -2.46 -4.04 5.36
N ILE A 71 -3.77 -4.26 5.50
CA ILE A 71 -4.49 -5.35 4.83
C ILE A 71 -5.23 -4.78 3.63
N ASN A 72 -4.57 -4.71 2.49
CA ASN A 72 -5.04 -4.07 1.26
C ASN A 72 -4.87 -4.96 0.01
N GLY A 73 -5.08 -4.40 -1.17
CA GLY A 73 -4.99 -5.12 -2.44
C GLY A 73 -3.68 -5.88 -2.63
N PRO A 74 -2.51 -5.23 -2.54
CA PRO A 74 -1.21 -5.87 -2.69
C PRO A 74 -0.88 -6.88 -1.57
N THR A 75 -1.22 -6.57 -0.32
CA THR A 75 -0.79 -7.38 0.82
C THR A 75 -1.60 -8.65 1.02
N LYS A 76 -2.90 -8.67 0.68
CA LYS A 76 -3.75 -9.86 0.84
C LYS A 76 -3.23 -11.07 0.06
N PRO A 77 -3.04 -11.00 -1.27
CA PRO A 77 -2.53 -12.14 -2.03
C PRO A 77 -1.09 -12.50 -1.63
N PHE A 78 -0.27 -11.54 -1.27
CA PHE A 78 1.08 -11.77 -0.78
C PHE A 78 1.08 -12.59 0.51
N LEU A 79 0.25 -12.24 1.51
CA LEU A 79 0.14 -12.99 2.76
C LEU A 79 -0.36 -14.43 2.53
N GLU A 80 -1.34 -14.58 1.65
CA GLU A 80 -1.92 -15.89 1.36
C GLU A 80 -0.94 -16.80 0.62
N GLN A 81 -0.29 -16.31 -0.43
CA GLN A 81 0.57 -17.14 -1.28
C GLN A 81 1.97 -17.36 -0.68
N LYS A 82 2.56 -16.34 -0.04
CA LYS A 82 3.91 -16.44 0.52
C LYS A 82 3.94 -17.09 1.91
N PHE A 83 2.93 -16.81 2.74
CA PHE A 83 2.93 -17.24 4.13
C PHE A 83 1.79 -18.19 4.51
N GLY A 84 0.82 -18.42 3.61
CA GLY A 84 -0.38 -19.21 3.91
C GLY A 84 -1.30 -18.56 4.94
N ILE A 85 -1.26 -17.24 5.08
CA ILE A 85 -2.02 -16.48 6.07
C ILE A 85 -3.31 -15.95 5.44
N ASN A 86 -4.46 -16.41 5.96
CA ASN A 86 -5.74 -15.82 5.59
C ASN A 86 -5.87 -14.42 6.22
N SER A 87 -6.03 -13.41 5.38
CA SER A 87 -6.12 -12.00 5.78
C SER A 87 -7.52 -11.49 6.10
N LYS A 88 -8.52 -12.40 6.18
CA LYS A 88 -9.90 -12.05 6.54
C LYS A 88 -10.03 -11.89 8.05
N PHE A 89 -10.68 -10.81 8.49
CA PHE A 89 -10.95 -10.54 9.90
C PHE A 89 -12.25 -9.74 10.05
N LYS A 90 -12.86 -9.80 11.21
CA LYS A 90 -14.09 -9.04 11.55
C LYS A 90 -13.83 -8.05 12.68
N THR A 91 -13.08 -8.45 13.71
CA THR A 91 -12.78 -7.67 14.90
C THR A 91 -11.33 -7.19 14.92
N PHE A 92 -11.03 -6.24 15.78
CA PHE A 92 -9.64 -5.79 16.00
C PHE A 92 -8.75 -6.90 16.56
N THR A 93 -9.28 -7.73 17.45
CA THR A 93 -8.57 -8.89 17.99
C THR A 93 -8.16 -9.88 16.90
N GLU A 94 -9.06 -10.16 15.94
CA GLU A 94 -8.73 -11.01 14.80
C GLU A 94 -7.66 -10.40 13.91
N TYR A 95 -7.69 -9.08 13.73
CA TYR A 95 -6.62 -8.36 13.02
C TYR A 95 -5.27 -8.49 13.75
N LEU A 96 -5.24 -8.31 15.06
CA LEU A 96 -4.02 -8.51 15.85
C LEU A 96 -3.50 -9.95 15.75
N ASN A 97 -4.38 -10.95 15.73
CA ASN A 97 -3.99 -12.35 15.53
C ASN A 97 -3.32 -12.58 14.15
N ILE A 98 -3.75 -11.83 13.11
CA ILE A 98 -3.07 -11.86 11.81
C ILE A 98 -1.66 -11.28 11.94
N LEU A 99 -1.49 -10.16 12.65
CA LEU A 99 -0.18 -9.54 12.87
C LEU A 99 0.78 -10.50 13.60
N GLU A 100 0.31 -11.19 14.62
CA GLU A 100 1.11 -12.20 15.35
C GLU A 100 1.51 -13.38 14.44
N LYS A 101 0.60 -13.85 13.58
CA LYS A 101 0.93 -14.89 12.60
C LYS A 101 1.99 -14.43 11.60
N ILE A 102 1.95 -13.15 11.18
CA ILE A 102 2.98 -12.59 10.30
C ILE A 102 4.33 -12.57 11.02
N LYS A 103 4.38 -12.06 12.25
CA LYS A 103 5.60 -12.02 13.07
C LYS A 103 6.18 -13.41 13.34
N ALA A 104 5.34 -14.43 13.51
CA ALA A 104 5.78 -15.80 13.68
C ALA A 104 6.40 -16.42 12.41
N LYS A 105 6.15 -15.84 11.24
CA LYS A 105 6.65 -16.33 9.95
C LYS A 105 7.87 -15.56 9.42
N THR A 106 8.10 -14.35 9.89
CA THR A 106 9.20 -13.48 9.43
C THR A 106 9.59 -12.46 10.48
N GLU A 107 10.88 -12.17 10.56
CA GLU A 107 11.45 -11.10 11.38
C GLU A 107 11.48 -9.76 10.64
N VAL A 108 11.07 -9.73 9.37
CA VAL A 108 11.07 -8.51 8.56
C VAL A 108 10.09 -7.48 9.14
N PRO A 109 10.51 -6.23 9.40
CA PRO A 109 9.62 -5.19 9.89
C PRO A 109 8.43 -4.94 8.97
N PHE A 110 7.28 -4.58 9.52
CA PHE A 110 6.03 -4.43 8.74
C PHE A 110 6.14 -3.39 7.62
N TYR A 111 6.86 -2.28 7.82
CA TYR A 111 7.06 -1.29 6.77
C TYR A 111 7.85 -1.84 5.58
N GLN A 112 8.85 -2.67 5.84
CA GLN A 112 9.63 -3.32 4.79
C GLN A 112 8.82 -4.44 4.13
N LEU A 113 8.12 -5.25 4.90
CA LEU A 113 7.25 -6.32 4.40
C LEU A 113 6.11 -5.79 3.52
N SER A 114 5.54 -4.63 3.86
CA SER A 114 4.54 -3.95 3.04
C SER A 114 5.12 -3.51 1.69
N HIS A 115 6.37 -3.04 1.67
CA HIS A 115 7.07 -2.70 0.43
C HIS A 115 7.36 -3.96 -0.42
N GLU A 116 7.81 -5.04 0.21
CA GLU A 116 8.01 -6.33 -0.47
C GLU A 116 6.71 -6.85 -1.11
N ALA A 117 5.59 -6.74 -0.41
CA ALA A 117 4.28 -7.12 -0.92
C ALA A 117 3.89 -6.30 -2.17
N TRP A 118 4.21 -5.01 -2.17
CA TRP A 118 3.98 -4.15 -3.32
C TRP A 118 4.87 -4.55 -4.51
N LEU A 119 6.16 -4.79 -4.29
CA LEU A 119 7.09 -5.25 -5.32
C LEU A 119 6.65 -6.59 -5.88
N TRP A 120 6.28 -7.55 -5.02
CA TRP A 120 5.83 -8.87 -5.42
C TRP A 120 4.59 -8.82 -6.30
N ASN A 121 3.63 -7.97 -5.98
CA ASN A 121 2.39 -7.82 -6.74
C ASN A 121 2.59 -7.07 -8.08
N ASN A 122 3.66 -6.29 -8.21
CA ASN A 122 4.01 -5.54 -9.42
C ASN A 122 5.14 -6.19 -10.23
N GLN A 123 5.58 -7.41 -9.88
CA GLN A 123 6.49 -8.14 -10.75
C GLN A 123 5.78 -8.44 -12.08
N PRO A 124 6.44 -8.22 -13.23
CA PRO A 124 5.89 -8.64 -14.50
C PRO A 124 5.73 -10.15 -14.46
N THR A 125 4.49 -10.61 -14.34
CA THR A 125 4.15 -12.04 -14.34
C THR A 125 4.63 -12.64 -15.67
N LYS A 126 5.63 -13.50 -15.61
CA LYS A 126 5.82 -14.55 -16.63
C LYS A 126 4.55 -15.42 -16.56
N GLU A 127 3.73 -15.35 -17.61
CA GLU A 127 2.50 -16.09 -17.85
C GLU A 127 1.17 -15.32 -17.64
N LYS A 128 0.85 -14.53 -18.66
CA LYS A 128 -0.46 -14.58 -19.30
C LYS A 128 -0.23 -14.45 -20.81
N SER A 129 0.00 -15.59 -21.42
CA SER A 129 -0.05 -15.72 -22.87
C SER A 129 -1.49 -15.51 -23.35
N THR A 130 -1.77 -14.33 -23.82
CA THR A 130 -2.79 -14.11 -24.84
C THR A 130 -2.10 -13.46 -26.03
N THR A 131 -1.96 -14.27 -27.05
CA THR A 131 -1.49 -14.00 -28.40
C THR A 131 -1.98 -12.64 -28.90
N LYS A 132 -1.08 -11.66 -28.98
CA LYS A 132 -1.17 -10.61 -29.99
C LYS A 132 0.24 -10.21 -30.39
N ASN A 133 0.49 -10.31 -31.69
CA ASN A 133 1.70 -10.05 -32.45
C ASN A 133 2.68 -9.07 -31.79
N ASN A 134 3.84 -9.59 -31.41
CA ASN A 134 4.95 -8.85 -30.83
C ASN A 134 5.81 -8.25 -31.93
N LYS A 135 5.84 -6.93 -31.96
CA LYS A 135 7.07 -6.20 -32.25
C LYS A 135 7.69 -5.87 -30.88
N THR A 136 8.80 -6.49 -30.55
CA THR A 136 9.54 -6.27 -29.30
C THR A 136 10.03 -4.83 -29.25
N MET A 137 9.36 -3.99 -28.45
CA MET A 137 9.95 -2.75 -27.96
C MET A 137 10.63 -3.05 -26.64
N GLU A 138 11.96 -2.99 -26.61
CA GLU A 138 12.77 -3.26 -25.42
C GLU A 138 12.65 -2.16 -24.35
N THR A 139 12.08 -1.01 -24.69
CA THR A 139 11.87 0.11 -23.77
C THR A 139 10.38 0.50 -23.72
N PRO A 140 9.81 0.77 -22.52
CA PRO A 140 8.44 1.25 -22.42
C PRO A 140 8.27 2.62 -23.05
N LEU A 141 7.20 2.82 -23.84
CA LEU A 141 6.88 4.09 -24.50
C LEU A 141 6.63 5.26 -23.53
N ASN A 142 6.25 4.96 -22.30
CA ASN A 142 6.00 5.94 -21.26
C ASN A 142 6.84 5.62 -20.03
N GLN A 143 7.72 6.53 -19.65
CA GLN A 143 8.52 6.46 -18.44
C GLN A 143 8.24 7.67 -17.55
N LEU A 144 8.06 7.46 -16.25
CA LEU A 144 7.86 8.51 -15.26
C LEU A 144 9.04 8.58 -14.32
N PHE A 145 9.77 9.69 -14.32
CA PHE A 145 10.87 9.95 -13.41
C PHE A 145 10.38 10.75 -12.20
N TYR A 146 10.50 10.18 -10.99
CA TYR A 146 10.10 10.85 -9.75
C TYR A 146 11.16 10.70 -8.66
N GLY A 147 11.18 11.64 -7.74
CA GLY A 147 12.14 11.69 -6.63
C GLY A 147 12.26 13.12 -6.06
N PRO A 148 13.03 13.33 -4.99
CA PRO A 148 13.24 14.64 -4.40
C PRO A 148 13.80 15.67 -5.39
N PRO A 149 13.58 16.98 -5.19
CA PRO A 149 14.26 18.02 -5.96
C PRO A 149 15.78 17.88 -5.92
N GLY A 150 16.47 18.18 -7.02
CA GLY A 150 17.95 18.15 -7.08
C GLY A 150 18.57 16.77 -7.30
N THR A 151 17.81 15.69 -7.49
CA THR A 151 18.35 14.32 -7.70
C THR A 151 18.72 13.98 -9.15
N GLY A 152 18.92 14.98 -10.00
CA GLY A 152 19.35 14.77 -11.41
C GLY A 152 18.28 14.18 -12.34
N LYS A 153 16.98 14.20 -11.95
CA LYS A 153 15.88 13.67 -12.78
C LYS A 153 15.85 14.21 -14.19
N THR A 154 16.01 15.53 -14.35
CA THR A 154 16.01 16.20 -15.67
C THR A 154 17.16 15.69 -16.55
N TYR A 155 18.33 15.45 -15.97
CA TYR A 155 19.46 14.87 -16.69
C TYR A 155 19.20 13.42 -17.11
N GLY A 156 18.61 12.62 -16.20
CA GLY A 156 18.23 11.24 -16.47
C GLY A 156 17.18 11.11 -17.60
N ILE A 157 16.21 12.04 -17.66
CA ILE A 157 15.19 12.05 -18.73
C ILE A 157 15.83 12.23 -20.10
N ILE A 158 16.78 13.13 -20.25
CA ILE A 158 17.47 13.39 -21.51
C ILE A 158 18.20 12.12 -21.99
N THR A 159 18.93 11.46 -21.09
CA THR A 159 19.65 10.21 -21.39
C THR A 159 18.71 9.10 -21.84
N GLU A 160 17.58 8.91 -21.13
CA GLU A 160 16.60 7.89 -21.52
C GLU A 160 15.85 8.23 -22.80
N ALA A 161 15.55 9.51 -23.06
CA ALA A 161 14.94 9.95 -24.31
C ALA A 161 15.87 9.67 -25.50
N ILE A 162 17.17 9.93 -25.37
CA ILE A 162 18.16 9.65 -26.42
C ILE A 162 18.21 8.14 -26.70
N LYS A 163 18.23 7.28 -25.69
CA LYS A 163 18.21 5.82 -25.87
C LYS A 163 16.98 5.32 -26.62
N ILE A 164 15.83 5.97 -26.46
CA ILE A 164 14.59 5.61 -27.17
C ILE A 164 14.66 6.02 -28.63
N VAL A 165 15.22 7.18 -28.93
CA VAL A 165 15.27 7.77 -30.28
C VAL A 165 16.45 7.24 -31.09
N ASP A 166 17.60 7.08 -30.46
CA ASP A 166 18.84 6.61 -31.07
C ASP A 166 19.58 5.67 -30.13
N ASN A 167 19.32 4.38 -30.29
CA ASN A 167 19.91 3.32 -29.45
C ASN A 167 21.42 3.15 -29.68
N ASP A 168 21.98 3.73 -30.73
CA ASP A 168 23.39 3.63 -31.08
C ASP A 168 24.20 4.85 -30.65
N PHE A 169 23.56 5.91 -30.15
CA PHE A 169 24.22 7.16 -29.75
C PHE A 169 25.30 6.98 -28.66
N PHE A 170 25.16 5.97 -27.80
CA PHE A 170 26.08 5.69 -26.70
C PHE A 170 27.00 4.47 -26.96
N LYS A 171 27.00 3.90 -28.15
CA LYS A 171 27.96 2.86 -28.58
C LYS A 171 29.20 3.48 -29.17
#